data_07366253efcb1ede6e0ee368d6ff0505
#
_entry.id   07366253efcb1ede6e0ee368d6ff0505
#
_cell.length_a   1.000
_cell.length_b   1.000
_cell.length_c   1.000
_cell.angle_alpha   90.00
_cell.angle_beta   90.00
_cell.angle_gamma   90.00
#
_symmetry.space_group_name_H-M   'P 1'
#
loop_
_entity.id
_entity.type
_entity.pdbx_description
1 polymer ?
#
loop_
_entity_poly.entity_id
_entity_poly.type
_entity_poly.pdbx_seq_one_letter_code
_entity_poly.pdbx_strand_id
1 'polypeptide(L)'
;MNLYLIDGHSYFYRAFHAIKNLSNSKGVPTNAIFGFTNMLFKLLREKKPDAIAIVLDSPVPTERHRIYEEYKAQRPGMPDDLVSQIPHMKKIVEAFRIPSFEMPGYEADDILGTIAKKAAAAGVDVFILSGDKDMMQVVGGRINIYDPMKEVLIDEAAVIVKFGVPPERVAEVMALTGDAIDNIPGVKGIGEKTAKDLISCVCSLDELIDHPEKIKNERLRKMISENIDTIRLSKTLATLDTGLQVEVDMKNLTAGKPDWPALQKMFSEFEFTSLLKLIPAEGHKQRASYITITDKNALTIFLGLKG
;
A
#
# COMPACT_ATOMS: atom_id res chain seq x y z
N MET A 1 -20.73 1.53 3.75
CA MET A 1 -19.75 0.43 3.47
C MET A 1 -18.38 1.05 3.44
N ASN A 2 -17.44 0.48 4.20
CA ASN A 2 -16.07 0.97 4.32
C ASN A 2 -15.11 0.02 3.61
N LEU A 3 -14.38 0.52 2.61
CA LEU A 3 -13.34 -0.21 1.89
C LEU A 3 -11.95 0.25 2.36
N TYR A 4 -11.10 -0.69 2.76
CA TYR A 4 -9.71 -0.45 3.08
C TYR A 4 -8.81 -1.00 1.96
N LEU A 5 -8.07 -0.11 1.31
CA LEU A 5 -7.12 -0.44 0.24
C LEU A 5 -5.71 -0.35 0.79
N ILE A 6 -4.97 -1.43 0.76
CA ILE A 6 -3.61 -1.50 1.31
C ILE A 6 -2.60 -1.43 0.16
N ASP A 7 -1.70 -0.47 0.22
CA ASP A 7 -0.47 -0.45 -0.54
C ASP A 7 0.48 -1.52 0.04
N GLY A 8 0.57 -2.65 -0.67
CA GLY A 8 1.25 -3.83 -0.14
C GLY A 8 2.75 -3.63 0.04
N HIS A 9 3.43 -3.05 -0.95
CA HIS A 9 4.87 -2.84 -0.86
C HIS A 9 5.23 -1.79 0.19
N SER A 10 4.49 -0.69 0.28
CA SER A 10 4.66 0.30 1.35
C SER A 10 4.49 -0.34 2.73
N TYR A 11 3.50 -1.24 2.90
CA TYR A 11 3.28 -1.96 4.14
C TYR A 11 4.39 -2.97 4.44
N PHE A 12 4.91 -3.68 3.43
CA PHE A 12 6.02 -4.61 3.59
C PHE A 12 7.30 -3.90 4.02
N TYR A 13 7.65 -2.79 3.36
CA TYR A 13 8.79 -1.97 3.75
C TYR A 13 8.64 -1.42 5.16
N ARG A 14 7.47 -0.91 5.49
CA ARG A 14 7.18 -0.36 6.82
C ARG A 14 7.32 -1.43 7.91
N ALA A 15 6.80 -2.63 7.67
CA ALA A 15 6.93 -3.76 8.58
C ALA A 15 8.40 -4.18 8.76
N PHE A 16 9.16 -4.22 7.67
CA PHE A 16 10.58 -4.57 7.67
C PHE A 16 11.41 -3.62 8.53
N HIS A 17 11.17 -2.32 8.43
CA HIS A 17 11.92 -1.31 9.18
C HIS A 17 11.42 -1.11 10.61
N ALA A 18 10.17 -1.47 10.92
CA ALA A 18 9.62 -1.34 12.27
C ALA A 18 10.22 -2.33 13.26
N ILE A 19 10.65 -3.50 12.79
CA ILE A 19 11.21 -4.56 13.63
C ILE A 19 12.59 -4.89 13.09
N LYS A 20 13.61 -4.75 13.94
CA LYS A 20 14.99 -5.07 13.56
C LYS A 20 15.38 -6.46 14.09
N ASN A 21 16.18 -7.16 13.31
CA ASN A 21 16.89 -8.38 13.75
C ASN A 21 15.98 -9.51 14.30
N LEU A 22 14.80 -9.74 13.70
CA LEU A 22 13.96 -10.87 14.03
C LEU A 22 14.16 -11.99 12.99
N SER A 23 14.58 -13.16 13.45
CA SER A 23 14.75 -14.38 12.67
C SER A 23 14.23 -15.57 13.46
N ASN A 24 13.83 -16.64 12.77
CA ASN A 24 13.50 -17.88 13.43
C ASN A 24 14.76 -18.64 13.88
N SER A 25 14.62 -19.78 14.56
CA SER A 25 15.73 -20.62 15.07
C SER A 25 16.67 -21.14 13.97
N LYS A 26 16.22 -21.11 12.70
CA LYS A 26 17.01 -21.50 11.52
C LYS A 26 17.76 -20.34 10.88
N GLY A 27 17.70 -19.14 11.46
CA GLY A 27 18.33 -17.93 10.94
C GLY A 27 17.58 -17.27 9.77
N VAL A 28 16.37 -17.70 9.43
CA VAL A 28 15.57 -17.10 8.37
C VAL A 28 15.00 -15.77 8.87
N PRO A 29 15.19 -14.64 8.16
CA PRO A 29 14.62 -13.35 8.56
C PRO A 29 13.10 -13.40 8.51
N THR A 30 12.44 -12.91 9.57
CA THR A 30 10.99 -13.00 9.73
C THR A 30 10.36 -11.68 10.21
N ASN A 31 11.16 -10.62 10.33
CA ASN A 31 10.75 -9.32 10.87
C ASN A 31 9.63 -8.67 10.05
N ALA A 32 9.73 -8.66 8.71
CA ALA A 32 8.70 -8.10 7.85
C ALA A 32 7.42 -8.94 7.90
N ILE A 33 7.52 -10.27 7.86
CA ILE A 33 6.37 -11.19 7.95
C ILE A 33 5.61 -10.96 9.26
N PHE A 34 6.35 -10.92 10.38
CA PHE A 34 5.76 -10.71 11.71
C PHE A 34 5.09 -9.32 11.84
N GLY A 35 5.82 -8.28 11.42
CA GLY A 35 5.32 -6.90 11.48
C GLY A 35 4.08 -6.70 10.62
N PHE A 36 4.12 -7.15 9.36
CA PHE A 36 2.98 -7.09 8.44
C PHE A 36 1.76 -7.82 8.99
N THR A 37 1.95 -9.05 9.49
CA THR A 37 0.86 -9.84 10.04
C THR A 37 0.21 -9.17 11.25
N ASN A 38 1.02 -8.59 12.15
CA ASN A 38 0.48 -7.81 13.29
C ASN A 38 -0.30 -6.58 12.85
N MET A 39 0.21 -5.83 11.86
CA MET A 39 -0.49 -4.67 11.31
C MET A 39 -1.83 -5.07 10.70
N LEU A 40 -1.86 -6.19 9.97
CA LEU A 40 -3.08 -6.73 9.37
C LEU A 40 -4.09 -7.17 10.43
N PHE A 41 -3.67 -7.91 11.46
CA PHE A 41 -4.53 -8.28 12.57
C PHE A 41 -5.10 -7.04 13.29
N LYS A 42 -4.26 -6.02 13.55
CA LYS A 42 -4.70 -4.76 14.17
C LYS A 42 -5.78 -4.10 13.32
N LEU A 43 -5.55 -3.97 12.02
CA LEU A 43 -6.49 -3.36 11.08
C LEU A 43 -7.85 -4.10 11.10
N LEU A 44 -7.83 -5.43 10.91
CA LEU A 44 -9.04 -6.23 10.85
C LEU A 44 -9.84 -6.19 12.16
N ARG A 45 -9.16 -6.20 13.30
CA ARG A 45 -9.78 -6.18 14.62
C ARG A 45 -10.38 -4.82 14.98
N GLU A 46 -9.62 -3.74 14.70
CA GLU A 46 -9.99 -2.39 15.17
C GLU A 46 -10.90 -1.66 14.19
N LYS A 47 -10.65 -1.81 12.89
CA LYS A 47 -11.45 -1.09 11.86
C LYS A 47 -12.62 -1.91 11.35
N LYS A 48 -12.57 -3.25 11.47
CA LYS A 48 -13.63 -4.18 11.03
C LYS A 48 -14.13 -3.81 9.63
N PRO A 49 -13.24 -3.78 8.61
CA PRO A 49 -13.61 -3.33 7.27
C PRO A 49 -14.76 -4.17 6.69
N ASP A 50 -15.73 -3.50 6.03
CA ASP A 50 -16.76 -4.20 5.25
C ASP A 50 -16.13 -4.83 4.00
N ALA A 51 -15.14 -4.17 3.44
CA ALA A 51 -14.34 -4.62 2.30
C ALA A 51 -12.86 -4.24 2.50
N ILE A 52 -11.98 -5.09 1.97
CA ILE A 52 -10.54 -4.90 2.06
C ILE A 52 -9.87 -5.49 0.81
N ALA A 53 -8.84 -4.85 0.33
CA ALA A 53 -7.97 -5.39 -0.71
C ALA A 53 -6.53 -4.92 -0.50
N ILE A 54 -5.58 -5.69 -1.04
CA ILE A 54 -4.17 -5.29 -1.12
C ILE A 54 -3.78 -5.10 -2.57
N VAL A 55 -2.99 -4.08 -2.85
CA VAL A 55 -2.46 -3.82 -4.18
C VAL A 55 -0.94 -3.95 -4.13
N LEU A 56 -0.39 -4.60 -5.13
CA LEU A 56 1.04 -4.92 -5.24
C LEU A 56 1.60 -4.32 -6.52
N ASP A 57 2.84 -3.85 -6.48
CA ASP A 57 3.56 -3.49 -7.69
C ASP A 57 3.93 -4.74 -8.48
N SER A 58 3.85 -4.62 -9.79
CA SER A 58 4.34 -5.64 -10.70
C SER A 58 5.86 -5.53 -10.85
N PRO A 59 6.58 -6.67 -10.99
CA PRO A 59 8.03 -6.66 -11.18
C PRO A 59 8.48 -6.17 -12.57
N VAL A 60 7.53 -5.94 -13.49
CA VAL A 60 7.87 -5.46 -14.84
C VAL A 60 7.92 -3.94 -14.90
N PRO A 61 8.78 -3.36 -15.78
CA PRO A 61 8.84 -1.92 -15.97
C PRO A 61 7.48 -1.33 -16.32
N THR A 62 7.18 -0.16 -15.76
CA THR A 62 5.92 0.55 -15.98
C THR A 62 6.02 1.48 -17.19
N GLU A 63 4.89 2.05 -17.61
CA GLU A 63 4.85 3.05 -18.69
C GLU A 63 5.71 4.27 -18.37
N ARG A 64 5.80 4.68 -17.09
CA ARG A 64 6.68 5.78 -16.66
C ARG A 64 8.16 5.50 -16.96
N HIS A 65 8.63 4.25 -16.81
CA HIS A 65 10.00 3.88 -17.20
C HIS A 65 10.22 3.93 -18.71
N ARG A 66 9.18 3.71 -19.54
CA ARG A 66 9.27 3.86 -21.00
C ARG A 66 9.33 5.32 -21.43
N ILE A 67 8.61 6.20 -20.73
CA ILE A 67 8.61 7.65 -20.98
C ILE A 67 9.93 8.28 -20.53
N TYR A 68 10.46 7.84 -19.39
CA TYR A 68 11.66 8.39 -18.78
C TYR A 68 12.49 7.28 -18.14
N GLU A 69 13.58 6.89 -18.80
CA GLU A 69 14.44 5.76 -18.39
C GLU A 69 15.05 5.96 -16.99
N GLU A 70 15.31 7.21 -16.62
CA GLU A 70 15.85 7.54 -15.29
C GLU A 70 14.81 7.54 -14.16
N TYR A 71 13.52 7.31 -14.48
CA TYR A 71 12.46 7.26 -13.47
C TYR A 71 12.76 6.16 -12.44
N LYS A 72 12.79 6.54 -11.16
CA LYS A 72 13.13 5.65 -10.02
C LYS A 72 14.52 4.97 -10.10
N ALA A 73 15.36 5.32 -11.05
CA ALA A 73 16.67 4.67 -11.25
C ALA A 73 17.63 4.84 -10.06
N GLN A 74 17.44 5.87 -9.24
CA GLN A 74 18.25 6.13 -8.05
C GLN A 74 17.70 5.44 -6.78
N ARG A 75 16.55 4.80 -6.85
CA ARG A 75 16.02 4.05 -5.70
C ARG A 75 16.95 2.88 -5.36
N PRO A 76 17.38 2.75 -4.10
CA PRO A 76 18.14 1.56 -3.70
C PRO A 76 17.28 0.32 -3.93
N GLY A 77 17.92 -0.77 -4.36
CA GLY A 77 17.24 -2.05 -4.50
C GLY A 77 16.59 -2.49 -3.16
N MET A 78 15.57 -3.31 -3.27
CA MET A 78 14.96 -3.89 -2.09
C MET A 78 15.98 -4.75 -1.34
N PRO A 79 16.12 -4.63 -0.01
CA PRO A 79 17.02 -5.49 0.77
C PRO A 79 16.73 -6.97 0.55
N ASP A 80 17.77 -7.81 0.37
CA ASP A 80 17.62 -9.25 0.11
C ASP A 80 16.78 -9.95 1.19
N ASP A 81 16.97 -9.56 2.45
CA ASP A 81 16.18 -10.06 3.58
C ASP A 81 14.68 -9.76 3.43
N LEU A 82 14.31 -8.60 2.86
CA LEU A 82 12.91 -8.29 2.59
C LEU A 82 12.40 -9.06 1.36
N VAL A 83 13.21 -9.13 0.29
CA VAL A 83 12.87 -9.89 -0.92
C VAL A 83 12.52 -11.34 -0.56
N SER A 84 13.31 -11.97 0.30
CA SER A 84 13.10 -13.35 0.74
C SER A 84 11.77 -13.54 1.49
N GLN A 85 11.24 -12.49 2.13
CA GLN A 85 10.02 -12.53 2.93
C GLN A 85 8.74 -12.26 2.12
N ILE A 86 8.82 -11.59 0.96
CA ILE A 86 7.64 -11.23 0.13
C ILE A 86 6.77 -12.44 -0.23
N PRO A 87 7.30 -13.58 -0.69
CA PRO A 87 6.47 -14.73 -1.02
C PRO A 87 5.65 -15.25 0.18
N HIS A 88 6.21 -15.14 1.38
CA HIS A 88 5.52 -15.55 2.61
C HIS A 88 4.43 -14.58 3.01
N MET A 89 4.65 -13.27 2.83
CA MET A 89 3.63 -12.25 3.08
C MET A 89 2.46 -12.38 2.09
N LYS A 90 2.73 -12.66 0.80
CA LYS A 90 1.69 -12.97 -0.19
C LYS A 90 0.84 -14.19 0.25
N LYS A 91 1.47 -15.27 0.72
CA LYS A 91 0.74 -16.44 1.26
C LYS A 91 -0.10 -16.14 2.50
N ILE A 92 0.36 -15.23 3.35
CA ILE A 92 -0.42 -14.78 4.50
C ILE A 92 -1.66 -14.00 4.04
N VAL A 93 -1.53 -13.11 3.05
CA VAL A 93 -2.66 -12.41 2.44
C VAL A 93 -3.68 -13.40 1.87
N GLU A 94 -3.23 -14.40 1.13
CA GLU A 94 -4.07 -15.48 0.60
C GLU A 94 -4.78 -16.24 1.73
N ALA A 95 -4.08 -16.59 2.81
CA ALA A 95 -4.65 -17.30 3.95
C ALA A 95 -5.65 -16.44 4.73
N PHE A 96 -5.49 -15.13 4.76
CA PHE A 96 -6.52 -14.20 5.25
C PHE A 96 -7.69 -14.04 4.28
N ARG A 97 -7.60 -14.62 3.07
CA ARG A 97 -8.57 -14.48 1.98
C ARG A 97 -8.87 -13.02 1.63
N ILE A 98 -7.81 -12.20 1.62
CA ILE A 98 -7.87 -10.81 1.19
C ILE A 98 -7.57 -10.77 -0.30
N PRO A 99 -8.49 -10.18 -1.12
CA PRO A 99 -8.25 -9.99 -2.54
C PRO A 99 -7.00 -9.17 -2.79
N SER A 100 -6.19 -9.58 -3.78
CA SER A 100 -4.98 -8.88 -4.18
C SER A 100 -5.04 -8.49 -5.66
N PHE A 101 -4.52 -7.29 -5.95
CA PHE A 101 -4.43 -6.75 -7.30
C PHE A 101 -2.96 -6.49 -7.65
N GLU A 102 -2.57 -6.87 -8.85
CA GLU A 102 -1.27 -6.62 -9.44
C GLU A 102 -1.47 -6.54 -10.95
N MET A 103 -1.00 -5.48 -11.62
CA MET A 103 -1.17 -5.32 -13.06
C MET A 103 0.19 -5.05 -13.72
N PRO A 104 0.62 -5.88 -14.69
CA PRO A 104 1.85 -5.64 -15.43
C PRO A 104 1.83 -4.28 -16.15
N GLY A 105 2.91 -3.51 -16.00
CA GLY A 105 3.07 -2.21 -16.65
C GLY A 105 2.48 -1.02 -15.90
N TYR A 106 1.82 -1.24 -14.75
CA TYR A 106 1.27 -0.19 -13.89
C TYR A 106 1.83 -0.27 -12.48
N GLU A 107 1.84 0.85 -11.79
CA GLU A 107 2.26 0.93 -10.39
C GLU A 107 1.07 0.66 -9.45
N ALA A 108 1.36 0.19 -8.24
CA ALA A 108 0.33 -0.02 -7.23
C ALA A 108 -0.51 1.23 -6.98
N ASP A 109 0.10 2.41 -7.02
CA ASP A 109 -0.57 3.70 -6.78
C ASP A 109 -1.64 4.00 -7.85
N ASP A 110 -1.39 3.69 -9.13
CA ASP A 110 -2.36 3.85 -10.21
C ASP A 110 -3.56 2.93 -10.01
N ILE A 111 -3.30 1.69 -9.61
CA ILE A 111 -4.35 0.68 -9.34
C ILE A 111 -5.15 1.10 -8.10
N LEU A 112 -4.48 1.52 -7.02
CA LEU A 112 -5.12 2.03 -5.79
C LEU A 112 -6.03 3.21 -6.10
N GLY A 113 -5.53 4.21 -6.83
CA GLY A 113 -6.28 5.39 -7.23
C GLY A 113 -7.50 5.03 -8.09
N THR A 114 -7.33 4.10 -9.03
CA THR A 114 -8.42 3.63 -9.90
C THR A 114 -9.51 2.92 -9.09
N ILE A 115 -9.15 1.98 -8.22
CA ILE A 115 -10.10 1.25 -7.38
C ILE A 115 -10.81 2.21 -6.43
N ALA A 116 -10.06 3.12 -5.81
CA ALA A 116 -10.60 4.10 -4.87
C ALA A 116 -11.68 5.00 -5.53
N LYS A 117 -11.39 5.54 -6.73
CA LYS A 117 -12.35 6.36 -7.47
C LYS A 117 -13.59 5.57 -7.91
N LYS A 118 -13.42 4.34 -8.39
CA LYS A 118 -14.55 3.47 -8.76
C LYS A 118 -15.44 3.15 -7.56
N ALA A 119 -14.84 2.82 -6.41
CA ALA A 119 -15.57 2.53 -5.19
C ALA A 119 -16.30 3.76 -4.64
N ALA A 120 -15.63 4.91 -4.61
CA ALA A 120 -16.23 6.17 -4.18
C ALA A 120 -17.42 6.58 -5.05
N ALA A 121 -17.32 6.41 -6.38
CA ALA A 121 -18.41 6.65 -7.32
C ALA A 121 -19.61 5.70 -7.09
N ALA A 122 -19.37 4.50 -6.55
CA ALA A 122 -20.39 3.55 -6.12
C ALA A 122 -20.95 3.83 -4.72
N GLY A 123 -20.55 4.95 -4.07
CA GLY A 123 -21.05 5.36 -2.75
C GLY A 123 -20.35 4.71 -1.56
N VAL A 124 -19.18 4.10 -1.77
CA VAL A 124 -18.37 3.45 -0.73
C VAL A 124 -17.38 4.45 -0.13
N ASP A 125 -17.21 4.44 1.19
CA ASP A 125 -16.18 5.22 1.87
C ASP A 125 -14.85 4.47 1.81
N VAL A 126 -13.82 5.11 1.25
CA VAL A 126 -12.54 4.48 0.94
C VAL A 126 -11.44 5.02 1.85
N PHE A 127 -10.67 4.12 2.42
CA PHE A 127 -9.50 4.40 3.23
C PHE A 127 -8.27 3.76 2.57
N ILE A 128 -7.40 4.58 1.98
CA ILE A 128 -6.15 4.11 1.37
C ILE A 128 -5.09 4.07 2.47
N LEU A 129 -4.47 2.90 2.64
CA LEU A 129 -3.40 2.69 3.59
C LEU A 129 -2.07 2.74 2.85
N SER A 130 -1.58 3.93 2.61
CA SER A 130 -0.26 4.19 2.03
C SER A 130 0.48 5.28 2.81
N GLY A 131 1.79 5.25 2.75
CA GLY A 131 2.66 6.34 3.25
C GLY A 131 3.06 7.30 2.15
N ASP A 132 2.68 7.00 0.91
CA ASP A 132 3.07 7.79 -0.24
C ASP A 132 2.24 9.09 -0.32
N LYS A 133 2.97 10.20 -0.52
CA LYS A 133 2.35 11.52 -0.66
C LYS A 133 1.59 11.66 -1.98
N ASP A 134 1.97 10.85 -2.99
CA ASP A 134 1.39 10.92 -4.33
C ASP A 134 -0.07 10.49 -4.32
N MET A 135 -0.44 9.57 -3.39
CA MET A 135 -1.82 9.19 -3.15
C MET A 135 -2.72 10.36 -2.71
N MET A 136 -2.15 11.49 -2.27
CA MET A 136 -2.94 12.68 -1.92
C MET A 136 -3.67 13.31 -3.11
N GLN A 137 -3.30 12.94 -4.34
CA GLN A 137 -3.98 13.37 -5.57
C GLN A 137 -5.41 12.83 -5.70
N VAL A 138 -5.73 11.74 -5.03
CA VAL A 138 -7.04 11.09 -5.13
C VAL A 138 -7.92 11.28 -3.90
N VAL A 139 -7.41 11.98 -2.89
CA VAL A 139 -8.17 12.30 -1.67
C VAL A 139 -9.32 13.27 -2.01
N GLY A 140 -10.44 13.11 -1.33
CA GLY A 140 -11.60 13.98 -1.46
C GLY A 140 -12.91 13.21 -1.58
N GLY A 141 -14.01 13.87 -1.30
CA GLY A 141 -15.32 13.24 -1.25
C GLY A 141 -15.35 12.07 -0.26
N ARG A 142 -15.36 10.84 -0.77
CA ARG A 142 -15.38 9.60 0.03
C ARG A 142 -14.03 8.92 0.17
N ILE A 143 -12.95 9.50 -0.37
CA ILE A 143 -11.60 8.90 -0.36
C ILE A 143 -10.74 9.64 0.65
N ASN A 144 -10.18 8.91 1.58
CA ASN A 144 -9.23 9.39 2.58
C ASN A 144 -8.00 8.48 2.60
N ILE A 145 -6.85 9.02 3.04
CA ILE A 145 -5.68 8.21 3.37
C ILE A 145 -5.67 8.00 4.88
N TYR A 146 -5.41 6.77 5.31
CA TYR A 146 -5.26 6.43 6.71
C TYR A 146 -3.85 5.92 7.00
N ASP A 147 -3.13 6.61 7.87
CA ASP A 147 -1.85 6.13 8.42
C ASP A 147 -2.09 5.39 9.74
N PRO A 148 -2.05 4.05 9.75
CA PRO A 148 -2.37 3.28 10.95
C PRO A 148 -1.29 3.33 12.02
N MET A 149 -0.07 3.78 11.69
CA MET A 149 1.01 3.91 12.68
C MET A 149 0.86 5.18 13.51
N LYS A 150 0.42 6.25 12.86
CA LYS A 150 0.18 7.55 13.51
C LYS A 150 -1.29 7.71 13.93
N GLU A 151 -2.16 6.80 13.48
CA GLU A 151 -3.63 6.87 13.64
C GLU A 151 -4.21 8.18 13.10
N VAL A 152 -3.62 8.68 11.99
CA VAL A 152 -4.00 9.95 11.35
C VAL A 152 -4.80 9.65 10.09
N LEU A 153 -5.92 10.35 9.97
CA LEU A 153 -6.71 10.44 8.75
C LEU A 153 -6.25 11.69 7.98
N ILE A 154 -5.97 11.51 6.69
CA ILE A 154 -5.62 12.61 5.77
C ILE A 154 -6.81 12.76 4.85
N ASP A 155 -7.57 13.82 5.06
CA ASP A 155 -8.67 14.27 4.25
C ASP A 155 -8.25 15.42 3.32
N GLU A 156 -9.20 15.94 2.55
CA GLU A 156 -8.97 17.05 1.64
C GLU A 156 -8.41 18.30 2.34
N ALA A 157 -8.90 18.61 3.54
CA ALA A 157 -8.41 19.76 4.30
C ALA A 157 -6.93 19.58 4.69
N ALA A 158 -6.55 18.37 5.08
CA ALA A 158 -5.15 18.06 5.39
C ALA A 158 -4.25 18.15 4.14
N VAL A 159 -4.75 17.77 2.95
CA VAL A 159 -4.02 17.93 1.69
C VAL A 159 -3.82 19.41 1.37
N ILE A 160 -4.88 20.23 1.49
CA ILE A 160 -4.80 21.69 1.24
C ILE A 160 -3.79 22.33 2.21
N VAL A 161 -3.79 21.96 3.48
CA VAL A 161 -2.80 22.45 4.45
C VAL A 161 -1.39 22.08 4.02
N LYS A 162 -1.18 20.84 3.55
CA LYS A 162 0.14 20.35 3.16
C LYS A 162 0.63 20.92 1.84
N PHE A 163 -0.20 20.94 0.81
CA PHE A 163 0.20 21.32 -0.56
C PHE A 163 -0.21 22.74 -0.97
N GLY A 164 -1.06 23.41 -0.20
CA GLY A 164 -1.59 24.75 -0.53
C GLY A 164 -2.58 24.76 -1.69
N VAL A 165 -2.94 23.61 -2.22
CA VAL A 165 -3.86 23.39 -3.34
C VAL A 165 -4.77 22.20 -3.04
N PRO A 166 -5.94 22.10 -3.70
CA PRO A 166 -6.79 20.92 -3.57
C PRO A 166 -6.13 19.67 -4.19
N PRO A 167 -6.59 18.46 -3.80
CA PRO A 167 -5.98 17.19 -4.18
C PRO A 167 -5.71 17.01 -5.67
N GLU A 168 -6.65 17.37 -6.52
CA GLU A 168 -6.55 17.26 -7.99
C GLU A 168 -5.41 18.10 -8.60
N ARG A 169 -4.87 19.04 -7.83
CA ARG A 169 -3.77 19.91 -8.25
C ARG A 169 -2.41 19.56 -7.62
N VAL A 170 -2.37 18.52 -6.79
CA VAL A 170 -1.12 18.08 -6.14
C VAL A 170 -0.05 17.73 -7.18
N ALA A 171 -0.42 17.01 -8.26
CA ALA A 171 0.50 16.67 -9.34
C ALA A 171 1.10 17.92 -10.04
N GLU A 172 0.37 19.03 -10.10
CA GLU A 172 0.86 20.28 -10.68
C GLU A 172 1.96 20.92 -9.80
N VAL A 173 1.80 20.85 -8.47
CA VAL A 173 2.84 21.29 -7.54
C VAL A 173 4.08 20.40 -7.69
N MET A 174 3.89 19.08 -7.79
CA MET A 174 4.98 18.12 -7.96
C MET A 174 5.68 18.28 -9.31
N ALA A 175 4.96 18.65 -10.36
CA ALA A 175 5.56 18.95 -11.66
C ALA A 175 6.59 20.09 -11.61
N LEU A 176 6.38 21.07 -10.72
CA LEU A 176 7.31 22.17 -10.52
C LEU A 176 8.45 21.83 -9.54
N THR A 177 8.12 21.14 -8.43
CA THR A 177 9.13 20.82 -7.41
C THR A 177 10.03 19.65 -7.80
N GLY A 178 9.55 18.75 -8.65
CA GLY A 178 10.11 17.43 -8.83
C GLY A 178 9.97 16.51 -7.61
N ASP A 179 10.52 15.33 -7.74
CA ASP A 179 10.66 14.35 -6.65
C ASP A 179 12.00 13.64 -6.75
N ALA A 180 12.87 13.86 -5.76
CA ALA A 180 14.19 13.25 -5.73
C ALA A 180 14.15 11.73 -5.49
N ILE A 181 13.10 11.21 -4.83
CA ILE A 181 12.95 9.77 -4.55
C ILE A 181 12.60 9.03 -5.85
N ASP A 182 11.73 9.62 -6.66
CA ASP A 182 11.26 9.05 -7.92
C ASP A 182 12.05 9.55 -9.13
N ASN A 183 13.04 10.39 -8.87
CA ASN A 183 13.84 11.03 -9.91
C ASN A 183 13.01 11.83 -10.92
N ILE A 184 11.94 12.48 -10.43
CA ILE A 184 11.15 13.42 -11.23
C ILE A 184 11.88 14.75 -11.23
N PRO A 185 12.24 15.30 -12.41
CA PRO A 185 13.20 16.40 -12.48
C PRO A 185 12.72 17.72 -11.89
N GLY A 186 11.45 18.10 -12.10
CA GLY A 186 10.94 19.41 -11.71
C GLY A 186 11.71 20.57 -12.33
N VAL A 187 11.58 21.77 -11.75
CA VAL A 187 12.32 22.97 -12.18
C VAL A 187 13.36 23.33 -11.12
N LYS A 188 14.62 23.21 -11.50
CA LYS A 188 15.73 23.52 -10.58
C LYS A 188 15.61 24.94 -10.01
N GLY A 189 15.55 25.03 -8.69
CA GLY A 189 15.43 26.31 -7.97
C GLY A 189 13.99 26.72 -7.64
N ILE A 190 12.97 25.92 -8.05
CA ILE A 190 11.59 26.03 -7.56
C ILE A 190 11.37 25.00 -6.45
N GLY A 191 11.33 25.49 -5.21
CA GLY A 191 10.98 24.66 -4.05
C GLY A 191 9.49 24.66 -3.75
N GLU A 192 9.07 23.84 -2.76
CA GLU A 192 7.67 23.64 -2.41
C GLU A 192 6.88 24.94 -2.21
N LYS A 193 7.42 25.90 -1.45
CA LYS A 193 6.73 27.17 -1.19
C LYS A 193 6.45 27.93 -2.50
N THR A 194 7.47 28.06 -3.35
CA THR A 194 7.34 28.78 -4.62
C THR A 194 6.37 28.08 -5.57
N ALA A 195 6.41 26.73 -5.64
CA ALA A 195 5.49 25.96 -6.46
C ALA A 195 4.04 26.13 -6.01
N LYS A 196 3.79 26.03 -4.69
CA LYS A 196 2.46 26.26 -4.10
C LYS A 196 1.94 27.67 -4.42
N ASP A 197 2.76 28.68 -4.23
CA ASP A 197 2.41 30.08 -4.52
C ASP A 197 2.05 30.26 -6.01
N LEU A 198 2.87 29.69 -6.92
CA LEU A 198 2.63 29.77 -8.37
C LEU A 198 1.33 29.08 -8.77
N ILE A 199 1.13 27.83 -8.32
CA ILE A 199 -0.05 27.04 -8.70
C ILE A 199 -1.34 27.63 -8.07
N SER A 200 -1.27 28.20 -6.87
CA SER A 200 -2.43 28.82 -6.22
C SER A 200 -2.89 30.11 -6.93
N CYS A 201 -2.02 30.77 -7.70
CA CYS A 201 -2.32 32.02 -8.40
C CYS A 201 -2.95 31.82 -9.79
N VAL A 202 -3.03 30.59 -10.30
CA VAL A 202 -3.52 30.25 -11.64
C VAL A 202 -4.59 29.16 -11.56
N CYS A 203 -5.40 29.01 -12.61
CA CYS A 203 -6.42 27.96 -12.66
C CYS A 203 -5.82 26.58 -12.95
N SER A 204 -4.69 26.50 -13.67
CA SER A 204 -4.00 25.24 -14.00
C SER A 204 -2.51 25.48 -14.28
N LEU A 205 -1.73 24.40 -14.24
CA LEU A 205 -0.32 24.42 -14.66
C LEU A 205 -0.19 24.76 -16.15
N ASP A 206 -1.14 24.33 -16.97
CA ASP A 206 -1.15 24.64 -18.40
C ASP A 206 -1.35 26.15 -18.63
N GLU A 207 -2.21 26.80 -17.86
CA GLU A 207 -2.36 28.27 -17.88
C GLU A 207 -1.04 28.97 -17.49
N LEU A 208 -0.30 28.43 -16.52
CA LEU A 208 0.99 28.98 -16.11
C LEU A 208 2.04 28.88 -17.22
N ILE A 209 2.01 27.78 -17.98
CA ILE A 209 2.94 27.50 -19.10
C ILE A 209 2.57 28.37 -20.31
N ASP A 210 1.30 28.46 -20.65
CA ASP A 210 0.83 29.16 -21.85
C ASP A 210 0.82 30.68 -21.66
N HIS A 211 0.72 31.17 -20.42
CA HIS A 211 0.67 32.57 -20.05
C HIS A 211 1.70 32.96 -18.99
N PRO A 212 3.01 32.75 -19.25
CA PRO A 212 4.04 33.04 -18.27
C PRO A 212 4.15 34.54 -17.92
N GLU A 213 3.60 35.45 -18.75
CA GLU A 213 3.51 36.88 -18.46
C GLU A 213 2.68 37.22 -17.22
N LYS A 214 1.81 36.31 -16.77
CA LYS A 214 1.05 36.45 -15.51
C LYS A 214 1.94 36.31 -14.27
N ILE A 215 3.12 35.72 -14.40
CA ILE A 215 4.11 35.62 -13.34
C ILE A 215 4.80 36.98 -13.16
N LYS A 216 4.51 37.67 -12.05
CA LYS A 216 5.07 38.99 -11.75
C LYS A 216 6.59 38.98 -11.61
N ASN A 217 7.14 37.91 -11.02
CA ASN A 217 8.56 37.77 -10.81
C ASN A 217 9.26 37.34 -12.11
N GLU A 218 10.08 38.23 -12.68
CA GLU A 218 10.75 38.03 -13.95
C GLU A 218 11.69 36.79 -13.93
N ARG A 219 12.38 36.55 -12.82
CA ARG A 219 13.24 35.38 -12.66
C ARG A 219 12.42 34.08 -12.73
N LEU A 220 11.29 34.01 -12.01
CA LEU A 220 10.42 32.82 -12.04
C LEU A 220 9.78 32.63 -13.42
N ARG A 221 9.35 33.72 -14.05
CA ARG A 221 8.82 33.70 -15.43
C ARG A 221 9.82 33.06 -16.38
N LYS A 222 11.07 33.52 -16.35
CA LYS A 222 12.16 32.98 -17.17
C LYS A 222 12.39 31.49 -16.89
N MET A 223 12.45 31.09 -15.59
CA MET A 223 12.62 29.70 -15.20
C MET A 223 11.50 28.79 -15.73
N ILE A 224 10.24 29.24 -15.68
CA ILE A 224 9.11 28.48 -16.23
C ILE A 224 9.24 28.37 -17.75
N SER A 225 9.46 29.51 -18.46
CA SER A 225 9.54 29.52 -19.92
C SER A 225 10.69 28.71 -20.49
N GLU A 226 11.80 28.60 -19.77
CA GLU A 226 12.98 27.81 -20.20
C GLU A 226 12.86 26.33 -19.90
N ASN A 227 11.87 25.88 -19.08
CA ASN A 227 11.75 24.51 -18.61
C ASN A 227 10.38 23.86 -18.96
N ILE A 228 9.67 24.36 -19.98
CA ILE A 228 8.31 23.88 -20.32
C ILE A 228 8.27 22.38 -20.55
N ASP A 229 9.21 21.84 -21.33
CA ASP A 229 9.24 20.38 -21.62
C ASP A 229 9.51 19.55 -20.36
N THR A 230 10.42 20.03 -19.50
CA THR A 230 10.72 19.40 -18.21
C THR A 230 9.50 19.41 -17.30
N ILE A 231 8.75 20.52 -17.26
CA ILE A 231 7.52 20.63 -16.46
C ILE A 231 6.44 19.66 -16.97
N ARG A 232 6.26 19.58 -18.29
CA ARG A 232 5.30 18.64 -18.90
C ARG A 232 5.68 17.19 -18.62
N LEU A 233 6.95 16.84 -18.78
CA LEU A 233 7.46 15.51 -18.42
C LEU A 233 7.19 15.22 -16.93
N SER A 234 7.57 16.14 -16.05
CA SER A 234 7.38 15.98 -14.61
C SER A 234 5.91 15.85 -14.23
N LYS A 235 5.00 16.61 -14.87
CA LYS A 235 3.54 16.46 -14.71
C LYS A 235 3.09 15.05 -15.09
N THR A 236 3.55 14.56 -16.26
CA THR A 236 3.20 13.21 -16.73
C THR A 236 3.67 12.13 -15.75
N LEU A 237 4.91 12.23 -15.25
CA LEU A 237 5.48 11.26 -14.32
C LEU A 237 4.80 11.30 -12.94
N ALA A 238 4.46 12.50 -12.45
CA ALA A 238 3.85 12.69 -11.14
C ALA A 238 2.34 12.37 -11.11
N THR A 239 1.65 12.41 -12.25
CA THR A 239 0.20 12.21 -12.29
C THR A 239 -0.16 10.72 -12.17
N LEU A 240 -1.06 10.39 -11.25
CA LEU A 240 -1.60 9.02 -11.13
C LEU A 240 -2.58 8.73 -12.27
N ASP A 241 -2.41 7.58 -12.92
CA ASP A 241 -3.40 7.08 -13.87
C ASP A 241 -4.52 6.38 -13.12
N THR A 242 -5.65 7.06 -12.98
CA THR A 242 -6.83 6.54 -12.30
C THR A 242 -7.91 6.03 -13.25
N GLY A 243 -7.58 5.88 -14.53
CA GLY A 243 -8.48 5.42 -15.59
C GLY A 243 -8.33 3.96 -15.97
N LEU A 244 -7.58 3.17 -15.21
CA LEU A 244 -7.25 1.79 -15.56
C LEU A 244 -8.48 0.89 -15.69
N GLN A 245 -8.39 -0.08 -16.61
CA GLN A 245 -9.41 -1.11 -16.80
C GLN A 245 -9.24 -2.21 -15.74
N VAL A 246 -9.50 -1.87 -14.47
CA VAL A 246 -9.54 -2.82 -13.36
C VAL A 246 -10.98 -3.25 -13.16
N GLU A 247 -11.25 -4.54 -13.25
CA GLU A 247 -12.55 -5.10 -12.87
C GLU A 247 -12.65 -5.14 -11.35
N VAL A 248 -13.54 -4.32 -10.80
CA VAL A 248 -13.78 -4.24 -9.36
C VAL A 248 -15.23 -4.59 -9.08
N ASP A 249 -15.47 -5.79 -8.57
CA ASP A 249 -16.76 -6.13 -7.98
C ASP A 249 -16.66 -5.96 -6.45
N MET A 250 -17.39 -4.99 -5.91
CA MET A 250 -17.42 -4.71 -4.47
C MET A 250 -17.78 -5.94 -3.61
N LYS A 251 -18.55 -6.88 -4.16
CA LYS A 251 -18.90 -8.11 -3.46
C LYS A 251 -17.69 -9.03 -3.27
N ASN A 252 -16.76 -8.99 -4.20
CA ASN A 252 -15.55 -9.79 -4.17
C ASN A 252 -14.44 -9.15 -3.29
N LEU A 253 -14.63 -7.92 -2.83
CA LEU A 253 -13.69 -7.24 -1.93
C LEU A 253 -13.98 -7.50 -0.45
N THR A 254 -15.03 -8.23 -0.10
CA THR A 254 -15.27 -8.65 1.29
C THR A 254 -14.22 -9.67 1.70
N ALA A 255 -13.56 -9.42 2.84
CA ALA A 255 -12.63 -10.40 3.40
C ALA A 255 -13.38 -11.72 3.69
N GLY A 256 -12.89 -12.81 3.16
CA GLY A 256 -13.40 -14.15 3.48
C GLY A 256 -13.07 -14.53 4.92
N LYS A 257 -13.65 -15.64 5.40
CA LYS A 257 -13.17 -16.22 6.66
C LYS A 257 -11.74 -16.70 6.48
N PRO A 258 -10.78 -16.26 7.32
CA PRO A 258 -9.39 -16.67 7.22
C PRO A 258 -9.23 -18.19 7.26
N ASP A 259 -8.27 -18.70 6.52
CA ASP A 259 -7.82 -20.09 6.60
C ASP A 259 -6.93 -20.27 7.83
N TRP A 260 -7.59 -20.42 9.00
CA TRP A 260 -6.88 -20.54 10.26
C TRP A 260 -5.91 -21.72 10.32
N PRO A 261 -6.19 -22.90 9.76
CA PRO A 261 -5.21 -24.00 9.68
C PRO A 261 -3.94 -23.60 8.89
N ALA A 262 -4.08 -22.94 7.75
CA ALA A 262 -2.94 -22.48 6.97
C ALA A 262 -2.13 -21.40 7.72
N LEU A 263 -2.79 -20.44 8.35
CA LEU A 263 -2.15 -19.42 9.20
C LEU A 263 -1.41 -20.06 10.39
N GLN A 264 -2.05 -21.02 11.08
CA GLN A 264 -1.45 -21.73 12.21
C GLN A 264 -0.16 -22.45 11.79
N LYS A 265 -0.18 -23.13 10.64
CA LYS A 265 0.99 -23.81 10.11
C LYS A 265 2.12 -22.82 9.85
N MET A 266 1.85 -21.71 9.13
CA MET A 266 2.84 -20.69 8.84
C MET A 266 3.39 -20.03 10.11
N PHE A 267 2.54 -19.68 11.08
CA PHE A 267 2.98 -19.07 12.34
C PHE A 267 3.84 -20.05 13.17
N SER A 268 3.55 -21.36 13.09
CA SER A 268 4.38 -22.37 13.75
C SER A 268 5.75 -22.51 13.06
N GLU A 269 5.79 -22.51 11.71
CA GLU A 269 7.04 -22.57 10.93
C GLU A 269 7.94 -21.35 11.17
N PHE A 270 7.35 -20.15 11.36
CA PHE A 270 8.08 -18.93 11.68
C PHE A 270 8.28 -18.69 13.18
N GLU A 271 7.80 -19.60 14.05
CA GLU A 271 7.93 -19.51 15.51
C GLU A 271 7.21 -18.27 16.11
N PHE A 272 6.12 -17.84 15.51
CA PHE A 272 5.33 -16.67 15.93
C PHE A 272 4.36 -17.01 17.08
N THR A 273 4.90 -17.33 18.26
CA THR A 273 4.10 -17.77 19.42
C THR A 273 3.03 -16.78 19.85
N SER A 274 3.26 -15.47 19.68
CA SER A 274 2.28 -14.43 20.00
C SER A 274 1.10 -14.42 19.02
N LEU A 275 1.37 -14.64 17.71
CA LEU A 275 0.34 -14.68 16.67
C LEU A 275 -0.50 -15.94 16.75
N LEU A 276 0.10 -17.08 17.15
CA LEU A 276 -0.65 -18.32 17.41
C LEU A 276 -1.76 -18.12 18.44
N LYS A 277 -1.56 -17.26 19.44
CA LYS A 277 -2.57 -16.94 20.46
C LYS A 277 -3.75 -16.13 19.91
N LEU A 278 -3.61 -15.50 18.75
CA LEU A 278 -4.66 -14.71 18.11
C LEU A 278 -5.60 -15.56 17.24
N ILE A 279 -5.20 -16.82 16.97
CA ILE A 279 -6.03 -17.76 16.21
C ILE A 279 -7.21 -18.20 17.09
N PRO A 280 -8.46 -18.07 16.60
CA PRO A 280 -9.63 -18.52 17.34
C PRO A 280 -9.58 -20.01 17.70
N ALA A 281 -10.02 -20.37 18.90
CA ALA A 281 -10.03 -21.76 19.37
C ALA A 281 -10.83 -22.73 18.48
N GLU A 282 -11.79 -22.23 17.71
CA GLU A 282 -12.54 -23.02 16.72
C GLU A 282 -11.66 -23.47 15.54
N GLY A 283 -10.53 -22.78 15.26
CA GLY A 283 -9.50 -23.22 14.32
C GLY A 283 -8.65 -24.40 14.81
N HIS A 284 -8.70 -24.69 16.08
CA HIS A 284 -7.99 -25.80 16.72
C HIS A 284 -8.79 -27.11 16.76
N LYS A 285 -9.80 -27.32 15.93
CA LYS A 285 -10.52 -28.60 15.84
C LYS A 285 -9.68 -29.72 15.19
N GLN A 286 -8.51 -30.01 15.73
CA GLN A 286 -8.15 -31.38 16.02
C GLN A 286 -8.51 -31.65 17.48
N ARG A 287 -9.74 -32.01 17.72
CA ARG A 287 -10.06 -32.73 18.95
C ARG A 287 -9.23 -33.99 18.92
N ALA A 288 -8.12 -33.98 19.66
CA ALA A 288 -7.51 -35.24 20.06
C ALA A 288 -8.65 -36.03 20.76
N SER A 289 -9.14 -37.04 20.08
CA SER A 289 -10.07 -37.95 20.70
C SER A 289 -9.27 -38.77 21.71
N TYR A 290 -9.31 -38.36 22.96
CA TYR A 290 -8.75 -39.17 24.03
C TYR A 290 -9.65 -40.37 24.24
N ILE A 291 -9.12 -41.54 24.03
CA ILE A 291 -9.77 -42.79 24.45
C ILE A 291 -9.29 -43.06 25.86
N THR A 292 -10.18 -42.90 26.83
CA THR A 292 -9.87 -43.30 28.20
C THR A 292 -10.00 -44.82 28.30
N ILE A 293 -8.91 -45.51 28.47
CA ILE A 293 -8.89 -46.98 28.69
C ILE A 293 -9.03 -47.22 30.19
N THR A 294 -10.19 -47.74 30.60
CA THR A 294 -10.55 -47.92 32.01
C THR A 294 -10.27 -49.33 32.54
N ASP A 295 -9.97 -50.28 31.67
CA ASP A 295 -9.69 -51.64 32.07
C ASP A 295 -8.53 -52.30 31.31
N LYS A 296 -7.99 -53.36 31.86
CA LYS A 296 -6.78 -54.08 31.36
C LYS A 296 -7.03 -54.74 30.00
N ASN A 297 -8.27 -55.22 29.73
CA ASN A 297 -8.60 -55.89 28.48
C ASN A 297 -8.65 -54.88 27.33
N ALA A 298 -9.26 -53.69 27.55
CA ALA A 298 -9.29 -52.60 26.59
C ALA A 298 -7.86 -52.09 26.24
N LEU A 299 -6.93 -52.05 27.22
CA LEU A 299 -5.54 -51.72 27.00
C LEU A 299 -4.82 -52.77 26.12
N THR A 300 -5.08 -54.04 26.37
CA THR A 300 -4.48 -55.14 25.60
C THR A 300 -4.92 -55.12 24.14
N ILE A 301 -6.20 -54.86 23.89
CA ILE A 301 -6.75 -54.69 22.53
C ILE A 301 -6.17 -53.48 21.85
N PHE A 302 -6.04 -52.33 22.53
CA PHE A 302 -5.46 -51.12 21.99
C PHE A 302 -4.00 -51.27 21.62
N LEU A 303 -3.22 -52.01 22.41
CA LEU A 303 -1.80 -52.25 22.14
C LEU A 303 -1.57 -53.39 21.13
N GLY A 304 -2.60 -54.07 20.62
CA GLY A 304 -2.47 -55.16 19.66
C GLY A 304 -1.74 -56.40 20.25
N LEU A 305 -1.69 -56.51 21.58
CA LEU A 305 -1.08 -57.66 22.27
C LEU A 305 -2.09 -58.79 22.26
N LYS A 306 -1.78 -59.89 21.56
CA LYS A 306 -2.51 -61.16 21.67
C LYS A 306 -2.23 -61.76 23.04
N GLY A 307 -3.28 -62.05 23.80
CA GLY A 307 -3.20 -62.83 25.02
C GLY A 307 -2.82 -64.30 24.77
#